data_26da51cdf53ca090c5b908e0992d431f
#
_entry.id   26da51cdf53ca090c5b908e0992d431f
#
_cell.length_a   1.000
_cell.length_b   1.000
_cell.length_c   1.000
_cell.angle_alpha   90.00
_cell.angle_beta   90.00
_cell.angle_gamma   90.00
#
_symmetry.space_group_name_H-M   'P 1'
#
loop_
_entity.id
_entity.type
_entity.pdbx_description
1 polymer ?
#
loop_
_entity_poly.entity_id
_entity_poly.type
_entity_poly.pdbx_seq_one_letter_code
_entity_poly.pdbx_strand_id
1 'polypeptide(L)'
;TPPPPAAESPEQKPEKETSAPEQPPAGKNGKSDKETAPRFIRKPMSPLRRTIAARLVEAQHQAAILTTFNECDMSAVMELRKQFNAAYRERYGTKLGFMSFFIKAVVKALQEVPQVNARIDGTDIVENLYYDISVAIGTDKGLVVPVLRDCDRKTLPELELELAALAEKVRGGSLSMQDLQGGCFTISNGGTYGSLLSTPILNPPQSGILGMHAIQERPVVRDGQIVAR
;
A
#
# COMPACT_ATOMS: atom_id res chain seq x y z
N THR A 1 19.23 59.83 -4.98
CA THR A 1 19.82 59.16 -6.17
C THR A 1 18.84 58.08 -6.62
N PRO A 2 18.29 58.14 -7.85
CA PRO A 2 17.37 57.10 -8.36
C PRO A 2 18.16 55.83 -8.81
N PRO A 3 17.55 54.65 -8.79
CA PRO A 3 18.17 53.42 -9.21
C PRO A 3 18.34 53.36 -10.74
N PRO A 4 19.35 52.62 -11.24
CA PRO A 4 19.65 52.51 -12.67
C PRO A 4 18.56 51.68 -13.43
N PRO A 5 18.40 51.93 -14.76
CA PRO A 5 17.37 51.26 -15.55
C PRO A 5 17.69 49.78 -15.80
N ALA A 6 16.64 48.97 -15.85
CA ALA A 6 16.69 47.57 -16.17
C ALA A 6 17.19 47.31 -17.59
N ALA A 7 18.10 46.37 -17.74
CA ALA A 7 18.60 45.89 -19.03
C ALA A 7 17.55 45.09 -19.78
N GLU A 8 17.30 45.45 -21.04
CA GLU A 8 16.44 44.75 -21.98
C GLU A 8 16.97 43.33 -22.25
N SER A 9 16.10 42.34 -22.10
CA SER A 9 16.33 40.98 -22.55
C SER A 9 16.19 40.89 -24.08
N PRO A 10 17.03 40.14 -24.78
CA PRO A 10 16.94 40.00 -26.23
C PRO A 10 15.74 39.14 -26.63
N GLU A 11 14.99 39.61 -27.60
CA GLU A 11 13.89 38.90 -28.30
C GLU A 11 14.39 37.57 -28.88
N GLN A 12 13.78 36.46 -28.44
CA GLN A 12 13.96 35.17 -29.09
C GLN A 12 13.08 35.11 -30.34
N LYS A 13 13.73 35.01 -31.50
CA LYS A 13 13.08 34.64 -32.77
C LYS A 13 12.47 33.23 -32.69
N PRO A 14 11.32 33.00 -33.35
CA PRO A 14 10.75 31.64 -33.39
C PRO A 14 11.62 30.71 -34.23
N GLU A 15 12.07 29.62 -33.59
CA GLU A 15 12.72 28.51 -34.26
C GLU A 15 11.71 27.74 -35.12
N LYS A 16 12.13 27.48 -36.35
CA LYS A 16 11.39 26.70 -37.36
C LYS A 16 11.14 25.29 -36.87
N GLU A 17 9.89 24.84 -37.06
CA GLU A 17 9.49 23.42 -37.05
C GLU A 17 10.46 22.58 -37.86
N THR A 18 11.19 21.68 -37.18
CA THR A 18 11.97 20.65 -37.81
C THR A 18 11.04 19.48 -38.14
N SER A 19 10.89 19.25 -39.45
CA SER A 19 10.21 18.14 -40.09
C SER A 19 10.59 16.76 -39.52
N ALA A 20 9.59 15.92 -39.41
CA ALA A 20 9.72 14.48 -39.10
C ALA A 20 10.75 13.77 -40.02
N PRO A 21 11.49 12.79 -39.50
CA PRO A 21 12.42 12.03 -40.34
C PRO A 21 11.66 11.17 -41.36
N GLU A 22 12.02 11.37 -42.64
CA GLU A 22 11.59 10.57 -43.79
C GLU A 22 11.89 9.08 -43.59
N GLN A 23 10.91 8.25 -43.91
CA GLN A 23 11.06 6.79 -44.03
C GLN A 23 11.93 6.46 -45.23
N PRO A 24 12.90 5.57 -45.11
CA PRO A 24 13.64 5.09 -46.29
C PRO A 24 12.76 4.20 -47.20
N PRO A 25 12.99 4.22 -48.54
CA PRO A 25 12.15 3.55 -49.52
C PRO A 25 12.23 2.03 -49.40
N ALA A 26 11.11 1.38 -49.63
CA ALA A 26 10.95 -0.07 -49.67
C ALA A 26 11.81 -0.69 -50.81
N GLY A 27 12.93 -1.28 -50.45
CA GLY A 27 13.70 -2.16 -51.35
C GLY A 27 13.04 -3.54 -51.41
N LYS A 28 12.49 -3.87 -52.56
CA LYS A 28 12.12 -5.24 -52.94
C LYS A 28 13.40 -6.04 -53.16
N ASN A 29 13.67 -7.03 -52.31
CA ASN A 29 14.42 -8.21 -52.70
C ASN A 29 14.04 -9.39 -51.80
N GLY A 30 13.44 -10.39 -52.45
CA GLY A 30 13.07 -11.63 -51.80
C GLY A 30 14.28 -12.46 -51.41
N LYS A 31 14.21 -12.98 -50.20
CA LYS A 31 14.70 -14.31 -49.82
C LYS A 31 13.97 -14.73 -48.56
N SER A 32 13.47 -15.94 -48.60
CA SER A 32 12.79 -16.70 -47.56
C SER A 32 13.47 -16.54 -46.18
N ASP A 33 12.97 -15.59 -45.36
CA ASP A 33 13.26 -15.57 -43.94
C ASP A 33 12.17 -16.39 -43.25
N LYS A 34 12.60 -17.44 -42.55
CA LYS A 34 11.77 -18.15 -41.58
C LYS A 34 11.19 -17.07 -40.67
N GLU A 35 9.88 -16.88 -40.76
CA GLU A 35 9.12 -15.96 -39.88
C GLU A 35 9.41 -16.34 -38.43
N THR A 36 10.42 -15.72 -37.86
CA THR A 36 10.68 -15.83 -36.41
C THR A 36 9.50 -15.17 -35.71
N ALA A 37 8.70 -15.99 -35.03
CA ALA A 37 7.58 -15.50 -34.23
C ALA A 37 7.99 -14.28 -33.39
N PRO A 38 7.16 -13.26 -33.27
CA PRO A 38 7.52 -12.03 -32.59
C PRO A 38 7.94 -12.33 -31.14
N ARG A 39 9.17 -11.93 -30.77
CA ARG A 39 9.76 -12.19 -29.46
C ARG A 39 9.09 -11.41 -28.31
N PHE A 40 8.18 -10.48 -28.64
CA PHE A 40 7.44 -9.67 -27.66
C PHE A 40 6.04 -9.32 -28.18
N ILE A 41 5.12 -9.15 -27.24
CA ILE A 41 3.77 -8.67 -27.52
C ILE A 41 3.61 -7.31 -26.80
N ARG A 42 3.24 -6.27 -27.56
CA ARG A 42 2.92 -4.96 -27.01
C ARG A 42 1.43 -4.88 -26.70
N LYS A 43 1.08 -4.66 -25.41
CA LYS A 43 -0.31 -4.46 -24.97
C LYS A 43 -0.45 -3.11 -24.30
N PRO A 44 -1.44 -2.28 -24.65
CA PRO A 44 -1.70 -1.02 -23.97
C PRO A 44 -2.16 -1.27 -22.53
N MET A 45 -1.72 -0.44 -21.59
CA MET A 45 -2.20 -0.47 -20.22
C MET A 45 -3.63 0.08 -20.12
N SER A 46 -4.47 -0.55 -19.29
CA SER A 46 -5.79 -0.01 -18.98
C SER A 46 -5.69 1.36 -18.29
N PRO A 47 -6.72 2.23 -18.39
CA PRO A 47 -6.73 3.52 -17.70
C PRO A 47 -6.50 3.39 -16.18
N LEU A 48 -7.17 2.42 -15.55
CA LEU A 48 -6.98 2.12 -14.12
C LEU A 48 -5.52 1.80 -13.78
N ARG A 49 -4.88 0.93 -14.57
CA ARG A 49 -3.47 0.54 -14.34
C ARG A 49 -2.52 1.72 -14.50
N ARG A 50 -2.77 2.62 -15.46
CA ARG A 50 -1.99 3.86 -15.61
C ARG A 50 -2.13 4.77 -14.38
N THR A 51 -3.35 4.93 -13.87
CA THR A 51 -3.60 5.74 -12.66
C THR A 51 -2.92 5.15 -11.43
N ILE A 52 -3.00 3.84 -11.23
CA ILE A 52 -2.32 3.16 -10.11
C ILE A 52 -0.82 3.35 -10.22
N ALA A 53 -0.23 3.12 -11.40
CA ALA A 53 1.21 3.29 -11.61
C ALA A 53 1.67 4.72 -11.30
N ALA A 54 0.94 5.73 -11.80
CA ALA A 54 1.25 7.13 -11.52
C ALA A 54 1.22 7.45 -10.01
N ARG A 55 0.18 7.00 -9.29
CA ARG A 55 0.06 7.23 -7.84
C ARG A 55 1.15 6.54 -7.03
N LEU A 56 1.54 5.31 -7.38
CA LEU A 56 2.61 4.61 -6.67
C LEU A 56 3.97 5.27 -6.87
N VAL A 57 4.27 5.71 -8.08
CA VAL A 57 5.51 6.44 -8.38
C VAL A 57 5.51 7.78 -7.63
N GLU A 58 4.41 8.52 -7.65
CA GLU A 58 4.25 9.77 -6.94
C GLU A 58 4.49 9.61 -5.44
N ALA A 59 3.89 8.59 -4.81
CA ALA A 59 4.08 8.30 -3.38
C ALA A 59 5.55 8.09 -3.01
N GLN A 60 6.33 7.42 -3.87
CA GLN A 60 7.76 7.21 -3.64
C GLN A 60 8.60 8.46 -3.85
N HIS A 61 8.16 9.38 -4.73
CA HIS A 61 8.87 10.65 -4.98
C HIS A 61 8.59 11.72 -3.92
N GLN A 62 7.40 11.68 -3.29
CA GLN A 62 6.99 12.68 -2.29
C GLN A 62 7.58 12.46 -0.90
N ALA A 63 8.06 11.26 -0.58
CA ALA A 63 8.52 10.92 0.76
C ALA A 63 9.85 10.18 0.76
N ALA A 64 10.72 10.54 1.71
CA ALA A 64 11.91 9.75 2.05
C ALA A 64 11.47 8.56 2.93
N ILE A 65 11.16 7.42 2.29
CA ILE A 65 10.62 6.25 2.97
C ILE A 65 11.75 5.47 3.63
N LEU A 66 11.68 5.31 4.96
CA LEU A 66 12.54 4.41 5.74
C LEU A 66 11.76 3.16 6.09
N THR A 67 12.37 1.99 5.96
CA THR A 67 11.80 0.71 6.38
C THR A 67 12.62 0.10 7.50
N THR A 68 11.96 -0.33 8.57
CA THR A 68 12.55 -1.14 9.63
C THR A 68 11.88 -2.52 9.66
N PHE A 69 12.64 -3.53 10.08
CA PHE A 69 12.15 -4.92 10.15
C PHE A 69 12.24 -5.40 11.59
N ASN A 70 11.16 -6.01 12.07
CA ASN A 70 11.10 -6.60 13.40
C ASN A 70 10.42 -7.95 13.34
N GLU A 71 10.92 -8.91 14.10
CA GLU A 71 10.30 -10.20 14.27
C GLU A 71 9.38 -10.20 15.48
N CYS A 72 8.16 -10.71 15.30
CA CYS A 72 7.16 -10.84 16.34
C CYS A 72 6.86 -12.32 16.60
N ASP A 73 7.03 -12.76 17.86
CA ASP A 73 6.62 -14.09 18.27
C ASP A 73 5.09 -14.19 18.33
N MET A 74 4.52 -14.97 17.42
CA MET A 74 3.07 -15.13 17.27
C MET A 74 2.51 -16.28 18.10
N SER A 75 3.33 -17.02 18.86
CA SER A 75 2.93 -18.23 19.58
C SER A 75 1.75 -18.00 20.51
N ALA A 76 1.76 -16.92 21.30
CA ALA A 76 0.67 -16.61 22.22
C ALA A 76 -0.64 -16.30 21.50
N VAL A 77 -0.59 -15.53 20.39
CA VAL A 77 -1.77 -15.21 19.57
C VAL A 77 -2.31 -16.45 18.87
N MET A 78 -1.43 -17.32 18.38
CA MET A 78 -1.83 -18.60 17.76
C MET A 78 -2.51 -19.52 18.76
N GLU A 79 -1.97 -19.68 19.97
CA GLU A 79 -2.57 -20.49 21.03
C GLU A 79 -3.94 -19.94 21.46
N LEU A 80 -4.05 -18.62 21.65
CA LEU A 80 -5.30 -17.94 21.97
C LEU A 80 -6.36 -18.22 20.90
N ARG A 81 -5.99 -18.11 19.63
CA ARG A 81 -6.89 -18.42 18.51
C ARG A 81 -7.28 -19.88 18.48
N LYS A 82 -6.34 -20.81 18.73
CA LYS A 82 -6.63 -22.24 18.79
C LYS A 82 -7.63 -22.56 19.90
N GLN A 83 -7.45 -21.97 21.07
CA GLN A 83 -8.30 -22.20 22.24
C GLN A 83 -9.71 -21.61 22.06
N PHE A 84 -9.83 -20.40 21.54
CA PHE A 84 -11.10 -19.66 21.57
C PHE A 84 -11.87 -19.60 20.24
N ASN A 85 -11.29 -20.02 19.12
CA ASN A 85 -11.89 -19.78 17.80
C ASN A 85 -13.26 -20.48 17.61
N ALA A 86 -13.50 -21.64 18.23
CA ALA A 86 -14.78 -22.32 18.17
C ALA A 86 -15.89 -21.53 18.89
N ALA A 87 -15.66 -21.19 20.16
CA ALA A 87 -16.59 -20.41 20.97
C ALA A 87 -16.78 -18.98 20.40
N TYR A 88 -15.71 -18.42 19.81
CA TYR A 88 -15.78 -17.11 19.17
C TYR A 88 -16.69 -17.10 17.94
N ARG A 89 -16.62 -18.14 17.10
CA ARG A 89 -17.54 -18.31 15.95
C ARG A 89 -18.98 -18.48 16.38
N GLU A 90 -19.21 -19.30 17.40
CA GLU A 90 -20.54 -19.54 17.94
C GLU A 90 -21.15 -18.24 18.48
N ARG A 91 -20.38 -17.46 19.23
CA ARG A 91 -20.87 -16.25 19.89
C ARG A 91 -21.00 -15.05 18.96
N TYR A 92 -20.07 -14.88 18.02
CA TYR A 92 -19.94 -13.66 17.21
C TYR A 92 -20.14 -13.86 15.71
N GLY A 93 -20.35 -15.12 15.25
CA GLY A 93 -20.55 -15.43 13.83
C GLY A 93 -19.31 -15.25 12.93
N THR A 94 -18.14 -14.94 13.52
CA THR A 94 -16.89 -14.69 12.77
C THR A 94 -15.71 -15.42 13.40
N LYS A 95 -14.61 -15.53 12.65
CA LYS A 95 -13.34 -16.09 13.17
C LYS A 95 -12.59 -15.03 13.98
N LEU A 96 -11.85 -15.45 14.98
CA LEU A 96 -10.81 -14.65 15.57
C LEU A 96 -9.60 -14.63 14.62
N GLY A 97 -9.48 -13.60 13.79
CA GLY A 97 -8.41 -13.43 12.81
C GLY A 97 -7.12 -12.89 13.43
N PHE A 98 -6.09 -12.68 12.62
CA PHE A 98 -4.89 -11.97 13.05
C PHE A 98 -5.04 -10.45 12.93
N MET A 99 -5.86 -10.00 11.97
CA MET A 99 -5.94 -8.60 11.60
C MET A 99 -6.43 -7.71 12.75
N SER A 100 -7.42 -8.17 13.51
CA SER A 100 -7.94 -7.44 14.66
C SER A 100 -6.89 -7.20 15.74
N PHE A 101 -5.99 -8.17 15.99
CA PHE A 101 -4.86 -7.99 16.91
C PHE A 101 -3.89 -6.93 16.41
N PHE A 102 -3.50 -7.00 15.13
CA PHE A 102 -2.59 -6.02 14.55
C PHE A 102 -3.20 -4.62 14.47
N ILE A 103 -4.50 -4.51 14.16
CA ILE A 103 -5.22 -3.23 14.20
C ILE A 103 -5.17 -2.63 15.61
N LYS A 104 -5.46 -3.41 16.65
CA LYS A 104 -5.40 -2.93 18.04
C LYS A 104 -3.98 -2.57 18.47
N ALA A 105 -2.98 -3.33 18.06
CA ALA A 105 -1.58 -3.02 18.31
C ALA A 105 -1.15 -1.71 17.65
N VAL A 106 -1.55 -1.50 16.38
CA VAL A 106 -1.30 -0.25 15.64
C VAL A 106 -1.98 0.93 16.34
N VAL A 107 -3.26 0.81 16.68
CA VAL A 107 -3.99 1.86 17.40
C VAL A 107 -3.26 2.24 18.69
N LYS A 108 -2.82 1.24 19.48
CA LYS A 108 -2.09 1.47 20.71
C LYS A 108 -0.75 2.19 20.46
N ALA A 109 -0.01 1.77 19.44
CA ALA A 109 1.24 2.42 19.05
C ALA A 109 1.03 3.88 18.62
N LEU A 110 -0.02 4.16 17.83
CA LEU A 110 -0.36 5.51 17.38
C LEU A 110 -0.79 6.42 18.55
N GLN A 111 -1.41 5.86 19.59
CA GLN A 111 -1.73 6.58 20.81
C GLN A 111 -0.47 6.93 21.65
N GLU A 112 0.52 6.04 21.66
CA GLU A 112 1.78 6.24 22.37
C GLU A 112 2.76 7.15 21.62
N VAL A 113 2.67 7.16 20.26
CA VAL A 113 3.54 7.95 19.39
C VAL A 113 2.69 8.76 18.40
N PRO A 114 2.04 9.85 18.85
CA PRO A 114 1.12 10.65 18.02
C PRO A 114 1.75 11.21 16.74
N GLN A 115 3.07 11.43 16.75
CA GLN A 115 3.81 11.91 15.56
C GLN A 115 3.69 10.96 14.37
N VAL A 116 3.47 9.65 14.60
CA VAL A 116 3.21 8.67 13.53
C VAL A 116 1.75 8.73 13.07
N ASN A 117 0.84 9.27 13.88
CA ASN A 117 -0.55 9.54 13.52
C ASN A 117 -0.73 10.96 12.96
N ALA A 118 0.21 11.42 12.16
CA ALA A 118 0.23 12.77 11.63
C ALA A 118 0.57 12.78 10.13
N ARG A 119 0.39 13.94 9.51
CA ARG A 119 0.80 14.20 8.11
C ARG A 119 1.39 15.59 7.99
N ILE A 120 2.17 15.81 6.95
CA ILE A 120 2.64 17.14 6.57
C ILE A 120 1.63 17.77 5.60
N ASP A 121 1.26 19.03 5.87
CA ASP A 121 0.41 19.84 5.02
C ASP A 121 1.09 21.21 4.83
N GLY A 122 1.73 21.41 3.68
CA GLY A 122 2.59 22.56 3.44
C GLY A 122 3.76 22.59 4.42
N THR A 123 3.76 23.55 5.33
CA THR A 123 4.74 23.72 6.41
C THR A 123 4.27 23.22 7.77
N ASP A 124 3.03 22.73 7.84
CA ASP A 124 2.39 22.35 9.09
C ASP A 124 2.39 20.84 9.31
N ILE A 125 2.48 20.43 10.57
CA ILE A 125 2.22 19.06 11.00
C ILE A 125 0.77 18.99 11.48
N VAL A 126 -0.02 18.14 10.84
CA VAL A 126 -1.43 17.91 11.19
C VAL A 126 -1.55 16.55 11.86
N GLU A 127 -1.77 16.54 13.17
CA GLU A 127 -2.01 15.35 13.97
C GLU A 127 -3.48 14.91 13.86
N ASN A 128 -3.71 13.62 13.61
CA ASN A 128 -5.05 13.06 13.58
C ASN A 128 -5.49 12.69 15.01
N LEU A 129 -6.67 13.13 15.42
CA LEU A 129 -7.28 12.80 16.72
C LEU A 129 -8.24 11.61 16.63
N TYR A 130 -8.09 10.77 15.61
CA TYR A 130 -8.90 9.58 15.34
C TYR A 130 -7.99 8.43 14.86
N TYR A 131 -8.52 7.21 14.88
CA TYR A 131 -7.76 6.00 14.57
C TYR A 131 -8.49 5.15 13.54
N ASP A 132 -8.54 5.68 12.31
CA ASP A 132 -9.12 5.03 11.15
C ASP A 132 -8.04 4.25 10.39
N ILE A 133 -8.10 2.95 10.44
CA ILE A 133 -7.05 2.08 9.91
C ILE A 133 -7.43 1.56 8.52
N SER A 134 -6.59 1.85 7.55
CA SER A 134 -6.70 1.31 6.20
C SER A 134 -6.13 -0.11 6.13
N VAL A 135 -6.79 -1.02 5.44
CA VAL A 135 -6.30 -2.39 5.24
C VAL A 135 -6.20 -2.70 3.76
N ALA A 136 -5.00 -3.07 3.31
CA ALA A 136 -4.77 -3.41 1.91
C ALA A 136 -5.36 -4.80 1.58
N ILE A 137 -6.27 -4.85 0.61
CA ILE A 137 -6.95 -6.06 0.14
C ILE A 137 -6.65 -6.26 -1.35
N GLY A 138 -6.05 -7.40 -1.68
CA GLY A 138 -5.77 -7.79 -3.06
C GLY A 138 -7.02 -8.30 -3.78
N THR A 139 -7.15 -7.93 -5.06
CA THR A 139 -8.18 -8.40 -5.97
C THR A 139 -7.58 -8.78 -7.31
N ASP A 140 -8.33 -9.47 -8.16
CA ASP A 140 -7.93 -9.78 -9.54
C ASP A 140 -7.69 -8.51 -10.38
N LYS A 141 -8.29 -7.38 -9.98
CA LYS A 141 -8.16 -6.08 -10.66
C LYS A 141 -7.03 -5.22 -10.10
N GLY A 142 -6.42 -5.61 -8.99
CA GLY A 142 -5.36 -4.88 -8.29
C GLY A 142 -5.60 -4.79 -6.79
N LEU A 143 -4.85 -3.89 -6.13
CA LEU A 143 -4.91 -3.64 -4.69
C LEU A 143 -5.89 -2.50 -4.41
N VAL A 144 -6.76 -2.68 -3.43
CA VAL A 144 -7.62 -1.64 -2.86
C VAL A 144 -7.37 -1.52 -1.36
N VAL A 145 -7.57 -0.34 -0.80
CA VAL A 145 -7.18 -0.03 0.58
C VAL A 145 -8.38 0.61 1.31
N PRO A 146 -9.42 -0.17 1.63
CA PRO A 146 -10.56 0.34 2.39
C PRO A 146 -10.20 0.69 3.82
N VAL A 147 -11.01 1.53 4.46
CA VAL A 147 -10.78 2.12 5.78
C VAL A 147 -11.78 1.58 6.80
N LEU A 148 -11.25 1.02 7.90
CA LEU A 148 -12.03 0.74 9.09
C LEU A 148 -12.02 1.98 9.97
N ARG A 149 -13.21 2.42 10.41
CA ARG A 149 -13.40 3.64 11.20
C ARG A 149 -13.32 3.36 12.69
N ASP A 150 -12.92 4.36 13.47
CA ASP A 150 -12.94 4.36 14.94
C ASP A 150 -12.39 3.06 15.56
N CYS A 151 -11.23 2.59 15.08
CA CYS A 151 -10.65 1.31 15.50
C CYS A 151 -10.25 1.26 16.97
N ASP A 152 -10.06 2.41 17.61
CA ASP A 152 -9.82 2.55 19.03
C ASP A 152 -11.02 2.10 19.87
N ARG A 153 -12.24 2.40 19.43
CA ARG A 153 -13.50 2.14 20.14
C ARG A 153 -14.08 0.75 19.90
N LYS A 154 -13.68 0.10 18.81
CA LYS A 154 -14.21 -1.21 18.41
C LYS A 154 -13.54 -2.36 19.14
N THR A 155 -14.31 -3.39 19.45
CA THR A 155 -13.82 -4.67 19.97
C THR A 155 -13.22 -5.53 18.86
N LEU A 156 -12.48 -6.60 19.22
CA LEU A 156 -11.94 -7.54 18.22
C LEU A 156 -13.03 -8.17 17.33
N PRO A 157 -14.22 -8.62 17.86
CA PRO A 157 -15.29 -9.14 17.00
C PRO A 157 -15.81 -8.10 16.00
N GLU A 158 -16.03 -6.87 16.43
CA GLU A 158 -16.52 -5.79 15.56
C GLU A 158 -15.53 -5.50 14.42
N LEU A 159 -14.23 -5.47 14.71
CA LEU A 159 -13.19 -5.29 13.70
C LEU A 159 -13.16 -6.44 12.69
N GLU A 160 -13.29 -7.69 13.14
CA GLU A 160 -13.31 -8.86 12.24
C GLU A 160 -14.57 -8.89 11.36
N LEU A 161 -15.73 -8.54 11.90
CA LEU A 161 -16.99 -8.46 11.15
C LEU A 161 -16.95 -7.35 10.10
N GLU A 162 -16.47 -6.16 10.48
CA GLU A 162 -16.36 -5.04 9.54
C GLU A 162 -15.33 -5.32 8.45
N LEU A 163 -14.19 -5.91 8.80
CA LEU A 163 -13.19 -6.32 7.82
C LEU A 163 -13.74 -7.35 6.82
N ALA A 164 -14.52 -8.32 7.30
CA ALA A 164 -15.20 -9.30 6.45
C ALA A 164 -16.19 -8.62 5.50
N ALA A 165 -17.01 -7.69 6.01
CA ALA A 165 -17.96 -6.92 5.21
C ALA A 165 -17.25 -6.05 4.14
N LEU A 166 -16.15 -5.38 4.51
CA LEU A 166 -15.34 -4.64 3.55
C LEU A 166 -14.72 -5.55 2.49
N ALA A 167 -14.22 -6.72 2.87
CA ALA A 167 -13.69 -7.69 1.92
C ALA A 167 -14.77 -8.21 0.95
N GLU A 168 -16.03 -8.33 1.38
CA GLU A 168 -17.14 -8.65 0.48
C GLU A 168 -17.50 -7.52 -0.46
N LYS A 169 -17.55 -6.27 0.01
CA LYS A 169 -17.71 -5.09 -0.84
C LYS A 169 -16.61 -5.00 -1.90
N VAL A 170 -15.35 -5.29 -1.52
CA VAL A 170 -14.20 -5.32 -2.44
C VAL A 170 -14.42 -6.36 -3.54
N ARG A 171 -14.78 -7.60 -3.18
CA ARG A 171 -15.04 -8.68 -4.16
C ARG A 171 -16.24 -8.37 -5.06
N GLY A 172 -17.30 -7.80 -4.49
CA GLY A 172 -18.51 -7.40 -5.22
C GLY A 172 -18.36 -6.12 -6.05
N GLY A 173 -17.24 -5.40 -5.91
CA GLY A 173 -16.99 -4.13 -6.61
C GLY A 173 -17.92 -3.00 -6.18
N SER A 174 -18.47 -3.05 -4.96
CA SER A 174 -19.47 -2.12 -4.41
C SER A 174 -18.87 -1.11 -3.42
N LEU A 175 -17.53 -0.93 -3.42
CA LEU A 175 -16.87 0.08 -2.60
C LEU A 175 -17.28 1.50 -3.03
N SER A 176 -17.60 2.33 -2.05
CA SER A 176 -17.80 3.76 -2.25
C SER A 176 -16.48 4.53 -2.11
N MET A 177 -16.47 5.80 -2.56
CA MET A 177 -15.33 6.69 -2.30
C MET A 177 -15.11 6.93 -0.81
N GLN A 178 -16.16 6.91 -0.01
CA GLN A 178 -16.08 7.07 1.44
C GLN A 178 -15.39 5.87 2.10
N ASP A 179 -15.53 4.67 1.57
CA ASP A 179 -14.84 3.48 2.08
C ASP A 179 -13.31 3.53 1.85
N LEU A 180 -12.81 4.44 0.99
CA LEU A 180 -11.41 4.51 0.56
C LEU A 180 -10.65 5.74 1.06
N GLN A 181 -11.31 6.70 1.70
CA GLN A 181 -10.72 7.98 2.10
C GLN A 181 -10.65 8.13 3.61
N GLY A 182 -9.72 8.95 4.10
CA GLY A 182 -9.65 9.39 5.50
C GLY A 182 -8.92 8.45 6.45
N GLY A 183 -8.34 7.35 5.99
CA GLY A 183 -7.50 6.50 6.84
C GLY A 183 -6.24 7.23 7.29
N CYS A 184 -5.82 7.02 8.54
CA CYS A 184 -4.65 7.66 9.14
C CYS A 184 -3.38 6.78 9.09
N PHE A 185 -3.53 5.47 8.98
CA PHE A 185 -2.43 4.50 8.90
C PHE A 185 -2.86 3.30 8.07
N THR A 186 -1.93 2.60 7.43
CA THR A 186 -2.24 1.44 6.58
C THR A 186 -1.62 0.16 7.13
N ILE A 187 -2.35 -0.97 7.04
CA ILE A 187 -1.82 -2.32 7.26
C ILE A 187 -1.90 -3.08 5.94
N SER A 188 -0.78 -3.63 5.50
CA SER A 188 -0.67 -4.47 4.30
C SER A 188 -0.21 -5.88 4.69
N ASN A 189 -0.87 -6.91 4.17
CA ASN A 189 -0.54 -8.30 4.47
C ASN A 189 0.04 -9.02 3.25
N GLY A 190 1.37 -9.00 3.13
CA GLY A 190 2.12 -9.75 2.13
C GLY A 190 2.29 -11.23 2.49
N GLY A 191 2.00 -11.62 3.74
CA GLY A 191 2.13 -13.01 4.21
C GLY A 191 1.19 -13.98 3.50
N THR A 192 0.02 -13.50 3.05
CA THR A 192 -0.92 -14.29 2.24
C THR A 192 -0.35 -14.69 0.88
N TYR A 193 0.68 -13.99 0.41
CA TYR A 193 1.42 -14.28 -0.83
C TYR A 193 2.77 -14.97 -0.57
N GLY A 194 3.04 -15.38 0.68
CA GLY A 194 4.28 -16.02 1.07
C GLY A 194 5.49 -15.10 1.18
N SER A 195 5.28 -13.78 1.22
CA SER A 195 6.39 -12.82 1.37
C SER A 195 7.12 -13.02 2.68
N LEU A 196 8.46 -13.11 2.62
CA LEU A 196 9.34 -13.14 3.78
C LEU A 196 9.60 -11.72 4.32
N LEU A 197 9.93 -10.80 3.44
CA LEU A 197 10.20 -9.39 3.73
C LEU A 197 9.71 -8.56 2.54
N SER A 198 9.30 -7.32 2.81
CA SER A 198 9.00 -6.33 1.77
C SER A 198 9.19 -4.93 2.33
N THR A 199 9.27 -3.96 1.44
CA THR A 199 9.30 -2.53 1.74
C THR A 199 7.99 -1.91 1.25
N PRO A 200 6.92 -1.86 2.07
CA PRO A 200 5.64 -1.33 1.65
C PRO A 200 5.74 0.13 1.21
N ILE A 201 4.98 0.50 0.19
CA ILE A 201 4.88 1.89 -0.27
C ILE A 201 3.81 2.58 0.58
N LEU A 202 4.10 3.77 1.07
CA LEU A 202 3.15 4.59 1.83
C LEU A 202 1.90 4.89 1.01
N ASN A 203 0.78 5.05 1.70
CA ASN A 203 -0.48 5.53 1.12
C ASN A 203 -0.67 7.01 1.48
N PRO A 204 -0.22 7.96 0.64
CA PRO A 204 -0.29 9.38 0.97
C PRO A 204 -1.71 9.83 1.31
N PRO A 205 -1.89 10.76 2.26
CA PRO A 205 -0.88 11.53 2.98
C PRO A 205 -0.40 10.88 4.28
N GLN A 206 -0.62 9.58 4.49
CA GLN A 206 -0.22 8.85 5.70
C GLN A 206 1.30 8.79 5.84
N SER A 207 1.79 8.89 7.08
CA SER A 207 3.21 8.85 7.44
C SER A 207 3.74 7.44 7.70
N GLY A 208 2.86 6.43 7.83
CA GLY A 208 3.25 5.08 8.19
C GLY A 208 2.39 3.99 7.56
N ILE A 209 3.03 2.82 7.36
CA ILE A 209 2.39 1.59 6.91
C ILE A 209 3.04 0.40 7.61
N LEU A 210 2.24 -0.53 8.11
CA LEU A 210 2.69 -1.82 8.64
C LEU A 210 2.61 -2.90 7.57
N GLY A 211 3.75 -3.50 7.21
CA GLY A 211 3.80 -4.70 6.37
C GLY A 211 3.81 -5.96 7.24
N MET A 212 2.78 -6.80 7.09
CA MET A 212 2.76 -8.15 7.68
C MET A 212 3.30 -9.15 6.66
N HIS A 213 4.02 -10.18 7.15
CA HIS A 213 4.64 -11.20 6.31
C HIS A 213 4.22 -12.60 6.75
N ALA A 214 4.76 -13.62 6.07
CA ALA A 214 4.44 -15.01 6.38
C ALA A 214 4.84 -15.39 7.80
N ILE A 215 3.94 -16.08 8.52
CA ILE A 215 4.27 -16.72 9.79
C ILE A 215 5.03 -17.99 9.47
N GLN A 216 6.23 -18.12 10.03
CA GLN A 216 7.13 -19.25 9.80
C GLN A 216 7.63 -19.78 11.13
N GLU A 217 7.64 -21.09 11.29
CA GLU A 217 8.30 -21.74 12.42
C GLU A 217 9.81 -21.72 12.18
N ARG A 218 10.55 -21.11 13.10
CA ARG A 218 12.01 -20.95 13.01
C ARG A 218 12.68 -21.20 14.36
N PRO A 219 13.96 -21.65 14.36
CA PRO A 219 14.75 -21.71 15.59
C PRO A 219 15.08 -20.28 16.05
N VAL A 220 14.68 -19.95 17.26
CA VAL A 220 15.00 -18.67 17.91
C VAL A 220 15.62 -18.91 19.27
N VAL A 221 16.42 -17.96 19.75
CA VAL A 221 17.00 -18.05 21.10
C VAL A 221 16.05 -17.38 22.10
N ARG A 222 15.63 -18.15 23.12
CA ARG A 222 14.85 -17.68 24.27
C ARG A 222 15.54 -18.17 25.54
N ASP A 223 15.83 -17.26 26.46
CA ASP A 223 16.49 -17.57 27.76
C ASP A 223 17.76 -18.40 27.58
N GLY A 224 18.56 -18.12 26.54
CA GLY A 224 19.79 -18.85 26.22
C GLY A 224 19.58 -20.21 25.56
N GLN A 225 18.36 -20.64 25.28
CA GLN A 225 18.03 -21.90 24.63
C GLN A 225 17.49 -21.70 23.21
N ILE A 226 17.83 -22.62 22.31
CA ILE A 226 17.25 -22.64 20.96
C ILE A 226 15.89 -23.35 21.04
N VAL A 227 14.84 -22.64 20.67
CA VAL A 227 13.47 -23.14 20.67
C VAL A 227 12.80 -22.86 19.32
N ALA A 228 11.86 -23.71 18.91
CA ALA A 228 11.02 -23.44 17.74
C ALA A 228 9.93 -22.43 18.10
N ARG A 229 9.79 -21.39 17.29
CA ARG A 229 8.76 -20.35 17.42
C ARG A 229 8.32 -19.88 16.02
#